data_59cd4cf594b19000f5c15037814b2cc7
#
_entry.id   59cd4cf594b19000f5c15037814b2cc7
#
_cell.length_a   1.000
_cell.length_b   1.000
_cell.length_c   1.000
_cell.angle_alpha   90.00
_cell.angle_beta   90.00
_cell.angle_gamma   90.00
#
_symmetry.space_group_name_H-M   'P 1'
#
loop_
_entity.id
_entity.type
_entity.pdbx_description
1 polymer ?
#
loop_
_entity_poly.entity_id
_entity_poly.type
_entity_poly.pdbx_seq_one_letter_code
_entity_poly.pdbx_strand_id
1 'polypeptide(L)'
;MQMSLPCVKQPDVITCKAAVAWGAGKPLVIEEVNLNPPQAMEIRIKVVCTSLCRSDITAWESQAIFPRIFGHEATGIVESVGQGVTEFTEGDHVLTVFIGECGKCRQCTSGKSNICEVLGLERRGVMHCDQRTRFSINGEPIYHYCAVSSFSEYTVVHSGCAVKISSVVPLEKVCLLSCGVAAGLGAAWNVADISKGSSVVIFGLGTVGLSVAQGAKLRGASQIIGVDTNPEKGENAKAFGITAFINPHDSKDPIQQVIKNLTDGGADYSFECIGDTGMVTTALQACCDGWGLTVTLGVPKVKPEVTAHYGIFLTGRTLKGSLFGGWKPKSDLPSLVDMYTKKEIQVDEYITHNLPFEDVNKAFNLMREGKCLRCVIHMAK
;
A
#
# COMPACT_ATOMS: atom_id res chain seq x y z
N MET A 1 8.58 10.19 -49.38
CA MET A 1 7.99 11.30 -48.59
C MET A 1 8.10 10.89 -47.14
N GLN A 2 9.20 11.29 -46.49
CA GLN A 2 9.38 11.06 -45.03
C GLN A 2 8.44 12.05 -44.28
N MET A 3 7.39 11.52 -43.67
CA MET A 3 6.61 12.29 -42.73
C MET A 3 7.48 12.59 -41.51
N SER A 4 7.92 13.82 -41.35
CA SER A 4 8.49 14.30 -40.10
C SER A 4 7.43 14.20 -39.01
N LEU A 5 7.62 13.34 -38.03
CA LEU A 5 6.82 13.33 -36.83
C LEU A 5 6.87 14.72 -36.21
N PRO A 6 5.75 15.26 -35.73
CA PRO A 6 5.73 16.55 -35.05
C PRO A 6 6.70 16.49 -33.88
N CYS A 7 7.61 17.49 -33.81
CA CYS A 7 8.52 17.66 -32.69
C CYS A 7 7.64 17.95 -31.43
N VAL A 8 7.36 16.92 -30.64
CA VAL A 8 6.71 17.08 -29.35
C VAL A 8 7.73 17.82 -28.49
N LYS A 9 7.41 19.07 -28.14
CA LYS A 9 8.23 19.89 -27.22
C LYS A 9 8.37 19.12 -25.93
N GLN A 10 9.62 18.76 -25.54
CA GLN A 10 9.84 18.13 -24.24
C GLN A 10 9.39 19.10 -23.14
N PRO A 11 8.63 18.61 -22.13
CA PRO A 11 8.29 19.47 -21.00
C PRO A 11 9.55 20.00 -20.30
N ASP A 12 9.46 21.20 -19.71
CA ASP A 12 10.57 21.82 -19.04
C ASP A 12 10.83 21.21 -17.64
N VAL A 13 12.02 21.41 -17.10
CA VAL A 13 12.31 21.20 -15.68
C VAL A 13 11.46 22.19 -14.89
N ILE A 14 10.80 21.72 -13.84
CA ILE A 14 10.04 22.59 -12.93
C ILE A 14 10.68 22.61 -11.54
N THR A 15 10.45 23.70 -10.81
CA THR A 15 10.77 23.79 -9.38
C THR A 15 9.49 23.64 -8.59
N CYS A 16 9.50 22.80 -7.56
CA CYS A 16 8.36 22.56 -6.70
C CYS A 16 8.80 22.25 -5.27
N LYS A 17 7.88 22.35 -4.30
CA LYS A 17 8.16 21.97 -2.92
C LYS A 17 8.06 20.46 -2.74
N ALA A 18 9.00 19.89 -1.97
CA ALA A 18 8.98 18.49 -1.57
C ALA A 18 9.47 18.33 -0.13
N ALA A 19 8.98 17.31 0.57
CA ALA A 19 9.41 16.96 1.91
C ALA A 19 10.59 15.97 1.82
N VAL A 20 11.80 16.50 1.96
CA VAL A 20 13.06 15.75 1.83
C VAL A 20 13.47 15.15 3.15
N ALA A 21 13.72 13.86 3.17
CA ALA A 21 14.36 13.15 4.28
C ALA A 21 15.87 13.12 4.04
N TRP A 22 16.64 13.79 4.89
CA TRP A 22 18.10 13.85 4.82
C TRP A 22 18.81 12.72 5.56
N GLY A 23 18.08 11.92 6.32
CA GLY A 23 18.66 10.80 7.07
C GLY A 23 17.60 10.04 7.86
N ALA A 24 17.96 8.84 8.29
CA ALA A 24 17.06 7.93 9.02
C ALA A 24 16.51 8.58 10.30
N GLY A 25 15.20 8.58 10.46
CA GLY A 25 14.50 9.10 11.64
C GLY A 25 14.59 10.61 11.87
N LYS A 26 15.25 11.35 10.96
CA LYS A 26 15.31 12.83 11.05
C LYS A 26 14.03 13.45 10.50
N PRO A 27 13.55 14.57 11.08
CA PRO A 27 12.42 15.29 10.53
C PRO A 27 12.59 15.58 9.05
N LEU A 28 11.48 15.48 8.29
CA LEU A 28 11.45 15.88 6.89
C LEU A 28 11.58 17.41 6.79
N VAL A 29 12.33 17.87 5.80
CA VAL A 29 12.51 19.31 5.52
C VAL A 29 11.77 19.62 4.22
N ILE A 30 10.87 20.60 4.25
CA ILE A 30 10.21 21.08 3.03
C ILE A 30 11.14 22.03 2.32
N GLU A 31 11.56 21.65 1.14
CA GLU A 31 12.52 22.39 0.31
C GLU A 31 12.04 22.52 -1.12
N GLU A 32 12.55 23.52 -1.83
CA GLU A 32 12.41 23.62 -3.27
C GLU A 32 13.35 22.62 -3.96
N VAL A 33 12.78 21.78 -4.79
CA VAL A 33 13.48 20.77 -5.57
C VAL A 33 13.27 21.00 -7.06
N ASN A 34 14.25 20.69 -7.86
CA ASN A 34 14.08 20.59 -9.30
C ASN A 34 13.52 19.22 -9.65
N LEU A 35 12.48 19.21 -10.47
CA LEU A 35 11.89 17.99 -11.02
C LEU A 35 12.06 17.97 -12.54
N ASN A 36 12.82 17.00 -13.02
CA ASN A 36 13.06 16.77 -14.43
C ASN A 36 11.77 16.41 -15.17
N PRO A 37 11.67 16.67 -16.49
CA PRO A 37 10.55 16.27 -17.30
C PRO A 37 10.40 14.72 -17.33
N PRO A 38 9.17 14.22 -17.56
CA PRO A 38 8.94 12.80 -17.75
C PRO A 38 9.70 12.28 -18.97
N GLN A 39 10.41 11.18 -18.80
CA GLN A 39 11.11 10.49 -19.86
C GLN A 39 10.16 9.54 -20.63
N ALA A 40 10.69 8.73 -21.55
CA ALA A 40 9.88 7.76 -22.29
C ALA A 40 9.07 6.86 -21.33
N MET A 41 7.78 6.70 -21.62
CA MET A 41 6.81 5.93 -20.84
C MET A 41 6.55 6.47 -19.42
N GLU A 42 6.94 7.71 -19.10
CA GLU A 42 6.66 8.37 -17.83
C GLU A 42 5.59 9.47 -17.98
N ILE A 43 4.95 9.78 -16.87
CA ILE A 43 4.04 10.92 -16.74
C ILE A 43 4.44 11.76 -15.54
N ARG A 44 4.30 13.09 -15.65
CA ARG A 44 4.43 14.00 -14.52
C ARG A 44 3.04 14.33 -14.00
N ILE A 45 2.90 14.23 -12.68
CA ILE A 45 1.61 14.38 -11.99
C ILE A 45 1.71 15.56 -11.03
N LYS A 46 0.76 16.49 -11.10
CA LYS A 46 0.49 17.43 -10.02
C LYS A 46 -0.23 16.66 -8.92
N VAL A 47 0.42 16.46 -7.79
CA VAL A 47 -0.15 15.74 -6.65
C VAL A 47 -1.23 16.61 -6.01
N VAL A 48 -2.42 16.08 -5.82
CA VAL A 48 -3.52 16.76 -5.11
C VAL A 48 -3.48 16.40 -3.64
N CYS A 49 -3.34 15.12 -3.35
CA CYS A 49 -3.17 14.64 -1.99
C CYS A 49 -2.40 13.31 -1.98
N THR A 50 -1.85 13.01 -0.82
CA THR A 50 -1.13 11.75 -0.56
C THR A 50 -1.44 11.26 0.85
N SER A 51 -1.54 9.95 1.03
CA SER A 51 -1.74 9.35 2.34
C SER A 51 -0.41 8.86 2.91
N LEU A 52 -0.23 9.03 4.22
CA LEU A 52 0.91 8.46 4.93
C LEU A 52 0.64 6.99 5.27
N CYS A 53 1.56 6.12 4.90
CA CYS A 53 1.53 4.69 5.18
C CYS A 53 2.56 4.29 6.24
N ARG A 54 2.29 3.20 6.96
CA ARG A 54 3.26 2.63 7.91
C ARG A 54 4.57 2.22 7.24
N SER A 55 4.54 1.82 5.98
CA SER A 55 5.75 1.48 5.21
C SER A 55 6.66 2.67 4.96
N ASP A 56 6.11 3.90 4.82
CA ASP A 56 6.93 5.12 4.77
C ASP A 56 7.70 5.31 6.06
N ILE A 57 7.03 5.13 7.22
CA ILE A 57 7.67 5.22 8.55
C ILE A 57 8.75 4.15 8.70
N THR A 58 8.43 2.90 8.35
CA THR A 58 9.40 1.79 8.45
C THR A 58 10.65 2.05 7.61
N ALA A 59 10.48 2.55 6.38
CA ALA A 59 11.60 2.89 5.51
C ALA A 59 12.37 4.13 6.01
N TRP A 60 11.68 5.14 6.52
CA TRP A 60 12.30 6.34 7.07
C TRP A 60 13.11 6.07 8.35
N GLU A 61 12.66 5.16 9.21
CA GLU A 61 13.38 4.73 10.41
C GLU A 61 14.54 3.77 10.11
N SER A 62 14.60 3.17 8.91
CA SER A 62 15.61 2.20 8.52
C SER A 62 16.87 2.88 7.93
N GLN A 63 17.91 2.08 7.68
CA GLN A 63 19.09 2.50 6.93
C GLN A 63 18.81 2.50 5.41
N ALA A 64 17.79 3.27 4.99
CA ALA A 64 17.48 3.45 3.58
C ALA A 64 18.48 4.37 2.88
N ILE A 65 18.36 4.50 1.55
CA ILE A 65 19.14 5.45 0.77
C ILE A 65 18.59 6.86 1.03
N PHE A 66 19.48 7.81 1.35
CA PHE A 66 19.17 9.23 1.55
C PHE A 66 20.12 10.11 0.71
N PRO A 67 19.76 11.37 0.37
CA PRO A 67 18.47 12.03 0.64
C PRO A 67 17.34 11.45 -0.20
N ARG A 68 16.09 11.49 0.33
CA ARG A 68 14.94 10.83 -0.31
C ARG A 68 13.64 11.59 -0.08
N ILE A 69 12.74 11.52 -1.07
CA ILE A 69 11.33 11.92 -0.93
C ILE A 69 10.50 10.66 -0.79
N PHE A 70 9.74 10.56 0.31
CA PHE A 70 8.83 9.43 0.59
C PHE A 70 7.43 9.65 -0.02
N GLY A 71 6.48 8.80 0.35
CA GLY A 71 5.11 8.81 -0.14
C GLY A 71 4.89 7.91 -1.36
N HIS A 72 3.83 7.10 -1.31
CA HIS A 72 3.49 6.17 -2.39
C HIS A 72 1.97 5.94 -2.52
N GLU A 73 1.16 6.59 -1.70
CA GLU A 73 -0.30 6.53 -1.74
C GLU A 73 -0.84 7.90 -2.20
N ALA A 74 -0.93 8.17 -3.50
CA ALA A 74 -1.33 9.49 -3.97
C ALA A 74 -2.33 9.48 -5.11
N THR A 75 -3.02 10.59 -5.21
CA THR A 75 -3.83 10.98 -6.36
C THR A 75 -3.43 12.36 -6.86
N GLY A 76 -3.64 12.58 -8.12
CA GLY A 76 -3.30 13.84 -8.76
C GLY A 76 -3.84 13.97 -10.16
N ILE A 77 -3.35 14.98 -10.85
CA ILE A 77 -3.73 15.33 -12.21
C ILE A 77 -2.47 15.26 -13.09
N VAL A 78 -2.57 14.58 -14.22
CA VAL A 78 -1.47 14.52 -15.19
C VAL A 78 -1.17 15.93 -15.69
N GLU A 79 0.05 16.38 -15.51
CA GLU A 79 0.52 17.69 -15.96
C GLU A 79 1.21 17.59 -17.32
N SER A 80 2.00 16.53 -17.52
CA SER A 80 2.64 16.27 -18.83
C SER A 80 2.95 14.79 -19.00
N VAL A 81 3.15 14.37 -20.25
CA VAL A 81 3.42 12.99 -20.62
C VAL A 81 4.72 12.88 -21.39
N GLY A 82 5.48 11.82 -21.14
CA GLY A 82 6.69 11.47 -21.85
C GLY A 82 6.42 10.77 -23.18
N GLN A 83 7.48 10.60 -23.96
CA GLN A 83 7.39 9.91 -25.24
C GLN A 83 6.85 8.47 -25.07
N GLY A 84 5.96 8.06 -25.98
CA GLY A 84 5.39 6.70 -26.02
C GLY A 84 4.21 6.46 -25.07
N VAL A 85 3.85 7.42 -24.24
CA VAL A 85 2.63 7.36 -23.42
C VAL A 85 1.44 7.66 -24.34
N THR A 86 0.48 6.74 -24.41
CA THR A 86 -0.73 6.87 -25.25
C THR A 86 -2.04 6.80 -24.47
N GLU A 87 -1.97 6.31 -23.24
CA GLU A 87 -3.13 6.05 -22.38
C GLU A 87 -3.49 7.24 -21.47
N PHE A 88 -2.61 8.22 -21.34
CA PHE A 88 -2.79 9.42 -20.54
C PHE A 88 -2.63 10.68 -21.36
N THR A 89 -3.38 11.70 -20.96
CA THR A 89 -3.28 13.07 -21.49
C THR A 89 -3.24 14.06 -20.32
N GLU A 90 -2.76 15.27 -20.58
CA GLU A 90 -2.83 16.38 -19.62
C GLU A 90 -4.27 16.58 -19.14
N GLY A 91 -4.46 16.79 -17.83
CA GLY A 91 -5.75 16.93 -17.17
C GLY A 91 -6.38 15.62 -16.70
N ASP A 92 -5.86 14.46 -17.06
CA ASP A 92 -6.38 13.19 -16.55
C ASP A 92 -6.18 13.06 -15.04
N HIS A 93 -7.22 12.62 -14.33
CA HIS A 93 -7.14 12.25 -12.92
C HIS A 93 -6.55 10.86 -12.76
N VAL A 94 -5.59 10.73 -11.86
CA VAL A 94 -4.85 9.48 -11.67
C VAL A 94 -4.65 9.14 -10.21
N LEU A 95 -4.57 7.84 -9.98
CA LEU A 95 -4.14 7.18 -8.75
C LEU A 95 -2.74 6.60 -9.00
N THR A 96 -1.75 6.87 -8.15
CA THR A 96 -0.43 6.26 -8.25
C THR A 96 -0.40 4.89 -7.58
N VAL A 97 0.49 4.01 -8.00
CA VAL A 97 0.69 2.70 -7.37
C VAL A 97 2.18 2.39 -7.26
N PHE A 98 2.58 1.79 -6.14
CA PHE A 98 3.98 1.49 -5.82
C PHE A 98 4.53 0.22 -6.49
N ILE A 99 3.68 -0.56 -7.12
CA ILE A 99 4.03 -1.62 -8.07
C ILE A 99 3.28 -1.35 -9.37
N GLY A 100 3.96 -1.56 -10.50
CA GLY A 100 3.37 -1.27 -11.80
C GLY A 100 2.87 -2.52 -12.51
N GLU A 101 2.18 -2.28 -13.64
CA GLU A 101 1.74 -3.32 -14.56
C GLU A 101 2.13 -2.94 -15.98
N CYS A 102 3.05 -3.73 -16.62
CA CYS A 102 3.44 -3.49 -17.99
C CYS A 102 2.50 -4.19 -19.01
N GLY A 103 1.68 -5.14 -18.56
CA GLY A 103 0.73 -5.89 -19.36
C GLY A 103 1.36 -6.93 -20.33
N LYS A 104 2.70 -7.02 -20.43
CA LYS A 104 3.39 -7.80 -21.48
C LYS A 104 4.34 -8.88 -20.95
N CYS A 105 4.91 -8.72 -19.74
CA CYS A 105 5.84 -9.69 -19.19
C CYS A 105 5.12 -10.99 -18.79
N ARG A 106 5.90 -12.04 -18.58
CA ARG A 106 5.39 -13.36 -18.19
C ARG A 106 4.49 -13.29 -16.95
N GLN A 107 4.86 -12.49 -15.95
CA GLN A 107 4.07 -12.35 -14.73
C GLN A 107 2.72 -11.66 -15.00
N CYS A 108 2.71 -10.55 -15.74
CA CYS A 108 1.46 -9.83 -16.06
C CYS A 108 0.50 -10.70 -16.90
N THR A 109 1.01 -11.52 -17.80
CA THR A 109 0.19 -12.36 -18.71
C THR A 109 -0.18 -13.72 -18.10
N SER A 110 0.43 -14.12 -16.98
CA SER A 110 0.25 -15.46 -16.38
C SER A 110 -1.13 -15.74 -15.82
N GLY A 111 -1.90 -14.72 -15.47
CA GLY A 111 -3.12 -14.87 -14.67
C GLY A 111 -2.89 -15.30 -13.21
N LYS A 112 -1.62 -15.49 -12.78
CA LYS A 112 -1.25 -16.07 -11.48
C LYS A 112 -0.53 -15.09 -10.55
N SER A 113 -0.10 -13.94 -11.06
CA SER A 113 0.76 -13.01 -10.33
C SER A 113 0.43 -11.57 -10.67
N ASN A 114 0.57 -10.71 -9.68
CA ASN A 114 0.52 -9.25 -9.83
C ASN A 114 1.92 -8.61 -9.78
N ILE A 115 3.00 -9.40 -9.71
CA ILE A 115 4.36 -8.89 -9.60
C ILE A 115 4.96 -8.75 -11.01
N CYS A 116 4.89 -7.54 -11.54
CA CYS A 116 5.47 -7.23 -12.85
C CYS A 116 7.00 -7.35 -12.82
N GLU A 117 7.60 -8.06 -13.79
CA GLU A 117 9.06 -8.20 -13.89
C GLU A 117 9.75 -6.88 -14.25
N VAL A 118 9.04 -5.99 -14.95
CA VAL A 118 9.58 -4.71 -15.44
C VAL A 118 9.33 -3.59 -14.44
N LEU A 119 8.12 -3.53 -13.87
CA LEU A 119 7.63 -2.44 -13.02
C LEU A 119 7.26 -2.91 -11.61
N GLY A 120 7.90 -3.96 -11.13
CA GLY A 120 7.75 -4.42 -9.75
C GLY A 120 8.25 -3.40 -8.73
N LEU A 121 8.23 -3.76 -7.46
CA LEU A 121 8.61 -2.88 -6.37
C LEU A 121 10.05 -2.35 -6.53
N GLU A 122 10.18 -1.04 -6.76
CA GLU A 122 11.48 -0.37 -6.88
C GLU A 122 12.02 0.01 -5.49
N ARG A 123 13.23 -0.44 -5.16
CA ARG A 123 13.86 -0.26 -3.84
C ARG A 123 15.15 0.55 -3.86
N ARG A 124 15.75 0.77 -5.04
CA ARG A 124 17.05 1.47 -5.20
C ARG A 124 16.91 2.99 -5.21
N GLY A 125 15.68 3.50 -5.23
CA GLY A 125 15.41 4.94 -5.21
C GLY A 125 15.53 5.63 -6.55
N VAL A 126 15.36 4.91 -7.64
CA VAL A 126 15.49 5.38 -9.02
C VAL A 126 14.26 5.03 -9.86
N MET A 127 14.16 5.58 -11.05
CA MET A 127 13.11 5.22 -12.00
C MET A 127 13.41 3.89 -12.68
N HIS A 128 12.36 3.16 -13.08
CA HIS A 128 12.49 1.83 -13.67
C HIS A 128 13.24 1.82 -15.01
N CYS A 129 13.01 2.85 -15.84
CA CYS A 129 13.45 2.85 -17.23
C CYS A 129 14.95 3.08 -17.41
N ASP A 130 15.55 4.00 -16.66
CA ASP A 130 16.93 4.46 -16.86
C ASP A 130 17.81 4.44 -15.61
N GLN A 131 17.24 3.99 -14.48
CA GLN A 131 17.94 3.91 -13.19
C GLN A 131 18.45 5.26 -12.67
N ARG A 132 17.76 6.36 -13.02
CA ARG A 132 18.07 7.73 -12.60
C ARG A 132 16.96 8.30 -11.74
N THR A 133 17.29 9.35 -10.97
CA THR A 133 16.29 10.14 -10.25
C THR A 133 15.69 11.20 -11.16
N ARG A 134 14.50 11.70 -10.79
CA ARG A 134 13.90 12.88 -11.43
C ARG A 134 14.02 14.12 -10.56
N PHE A 135 14.26 13.94 -9.27
CA PHE A 135 14.43 15.02 -8.31
C PHE A 135 15.92 15.36 -8.10
N SER A 136 16.19 16.65 -7.91
CA SER A 136 17.53 17.13 -7.52
C SER A 136 17.44 18.45 -6.73
N ILE A 137 18.48 18.73 -5.91
CA ILE A 137 18.72 20.02 -5.25
C ILE A 137 20.14 20.42 -5.60
N ASN A 138 20.33 21.61 -6.18
CA ASN A 138 21.64 22.12 -6.60
C ASN A 138 22.44 21.15 -7.49
N GLY A 139 21.74 20.34 -8.30
CA GLY A 139 22.32 19.31 -9.16
C GLY A 139 22.58 17.96 -8.50
N GLU A 140 22.47 17.86 -7.17
CA GLU A 140 22.61 16.61 -6.45
C GLU A 140 21.31 15.81 -6.47
N PRO A 141 21.37 14.49 -6.73
CA PRO A 141 20.17 13.66 -6.86
C PRO A 141 19.46 13.46 -5.53
N ILE A 142 18.13 13.55 -5.56
CA ILE A 142 17.24 13.15 -4.46
C ILE A 142 16.54 11.86 -4.87
N TYR A 143 16.68 10.81 -4.07
CA TYR A 143 16.19 9.48 -4.40
C TYR A 143 14.67 9.34 -4.28
N HIS A 144 14.10 8.51 -5.13
CA HIS A 144 12.68 8.15 -5.09
C HIS A 144 12.38 7.12 -3.99
N TYR A 145 11.12 7.06 -3.60
CA TYR A 145 10.55 5.97 -2.82
C TYR A 145 9.53 5.22 -3.67
N CYS A 146 9.74 3.92 -3.89
CA CYS A 146 8.91 3.06 -4.73
C CYS A 146 8.66 3.60 -6.15
N ALA A 147 9.59 4.40 -6.70
CA ALA A 147 9.44 5.12 -7.98
C ALA A 147 8.15 5.98 -8.07
N VAL A 148 7.65 6.48 -6.93
CA VAL A 148 6.48 7.37 -6.79
C VAL A 148 6.86 8.70 -6.15
N SER A 149 7.30 8.71 -4.88
CA SER A 149 7.74 9.92 -4.14
C SER A 149 6.68 11.01 -4.09
N SER A 150 5.56 10.74 -3.47
CA SER A 150 4.39 11.63 -3.50
C SER A 150 4.36 12.71 -2.40
N PHE A 151 5.34 12.76 -1.47
CA PHE A 151 5.44 13.90 -0.54
C PHE A 151 6.11 15.09 -1.23
N SER A 152 5.52 15.50 -2.33
CA SER A 152 5.95 16.58 -3.21
C SER A 152 4.74 17.14 -3.97
N GLU A 153 4.76 18.42 -4.32
CA GLU A 153 3.70 19.04 -5.12
C GLU A 153 3.57 18.41 -6.53
N TYR A 154 4.67 17.92 -7.07
CA TYR A 154 4.70 17.18 -8.34
C TYR A 154 5.57 15.95 -8.21
N THR A 155 5.24 14.92 -8.96
CA THR A 155 6.09 13.73 -9.09
C THR A 155 6.07 13.18 -10.51
N VAL A 156 7.06 12.36 -10.82
CA VAL A 156 7.13 11.62 -12.08
C VAL A 156 7.05 10.12 -11.77
N VAL A 157 6.18 9.42 -12.49
CA VAL A 157 6.02 7.97 -12.37
C VAL A 157 6.02 7.33 -13.76
N HIS A 158 6.37 6.06 -13.86
CA HIS A 158 6.13 5.30 -15.08
C HIS A 158 4.62 5.15 -15.32
N SER A 159 4.15 5.26 -16.56
CA SER A 159 2.72 5.18 -16.90
C SER A 159 2.06 3.87 -16.44
N GLY A 160 2.82 2.78 -16.35
CA GLY A 160 2.38 1.52 -15.75
C GLY A 160 2.21 1.55 -14.22
N CYS A 161 2.68 2.62 -13.54
CA CYS A 161 2.52 2.86 -12.11
C CYS A 161 1.45 3.91 -11.82
N ALA A 162 0.58 4.20 -12.77
CA ALA A 162 -0.57 5.08 -12.61
C ALA A 162 -1.83 4.42 -13.15
N VAL A 163 -2.96 4.74 -12.53
CA VAL A 163 -4.28 4.27 -12.91
C VAL A 163 -5.17 5.47 -13.19
N LYS A 164 -5.72 5.54 -14.40
CA LYS A 164 -6.66 6.61 -14.76
C LYS A 164 -7.98 6.37 -14.03
N ILE A 165 -8.52 7.41 -13.43
CA ILE A 165 -9.78 7.39 -12.69
C ILE A 165 -10.71 8.50 -13.19
N SER A 166 -11.99 8.34 -12.91
CA SER A 166 -12.99 9.36 -13.28
C SER A 166 -12.76 10.67 -12.52
N SER A 167 -12.91 11.80 -13.19
CA SER A 167 -12.75 13.14 -12.61
C SER A 167 -13.78 13.50 -11.54
N VAL A 168 -14.88 12.73 -11.43
CA VAL A 168 -15.91 12.96 -10.41
C VAL A 168 -15.60 12.23 -9.08
N VAL A 169 -14.59 11.37 -9.06
CA VAL A 169 -14.19 10.63 -7.85
C VAL A 169 -13.39 11.54 -6.92
N PRO A 170 -13.71 11.58 -5.60
CA PRO A 170 -12.99 12.41 -4.65
C PRO A 170 -11.56 11.89 -4.44
N LEU A 171 -10.58 12.65 -4.95
CA LEU A 171 -9.17 12.27 -4.97
C LEU A 171 -8.63 12.02 -3.56
N GLU A 172 -9.02 12.85 -2.58
CA GLU A 172 -8.60 12.77 -1.18
C GLU A 172 -9.07 11.50 -0.46
N LYS A 173 -10.01 10.77 -1.06
CA LYS A 173 -10.51 9.50 -0.52
C LYS A 173 -9.80 8.32 -1.17
N VAL A 174 -9.82 8.30 -2.50
CA VAL A 174 -9.35 7.14 -3.26
C VAL A 174 -7.83 6.99 -3.27
N CYS A 175 -7.05 7.99 -2.81
CA CYS A 175 -5.61 7.82 -2.60
C CYS A 175 -5.27 6.62 -1.69
N LEU A 176 -6.17 6.23 -0.79
CA LEU A 176 -5.99 5.07 0.08
C LEU A 176 -6.04 3.72 -0.66
N LEU A 177 -6.64 3.71 -1.86
CA LEU A 177 -6.65 2.53 -2.73
C LEU A 177 -5.31 2.27 -3.42
N SER A 178 -4.37 3.22 -3.31
CA SER A 178 -2.99 3.05 -3.79
C SER A 178 -2.19 1.98 -3.05
N CYS A 179 -2.56 1.63 -1.81
CA CYS A 179 -1.80 0.70 -0.98
C CYS A 179 -2.68 -0.03 0.04
N GLY A 180 -2.84 0.53 1.24
CA GLY A 180 -3.28 -0.21 2.42
C GLY A 180 -4.68 -0.80 2.32
N VAL A 181 -5.67 -0.04 1.84
CA VAL A 181 -7.06 -0.51 1.73
C VAL A 181 -7.17 -1.58 0.64
N ALA A 182 -6.61 -1.34 -0.54
CA ALA A 182 -6.60 -2.33 -1.60
C ALA A 182 -5.86 -3.60 -1.18
N ALA A 183 -4.69 -3.47 -0.50
CA ALA A 183 -3.91 -4.62 -0.06
C ALA A 183 -4.69 -5.56 0.85
N GLY A 184 -5.42 -5.02 1.83
CA GLY A 184 -6.22 -5.84 2.76
C GLY A 184 -7.43 -6.49 2.09
N LEU A 185 -8.20 -5.75 1.30
CA LEU A 185 -9.33 -6.28 0.53
C LEU A 185 -8.87 -7.40 -0.41
N GLY A 186 -7.81 -7.15 -1.18
CA GLY A 186 -7.28 -8.14 -2.11
C GLY A 186 -6.68 -9.36 -1.42
N ALA A 187 -6.06 -9.20 -0.26
CA ALA A 187 -5.58 -10.34 0.52
C ALA A 187 -6.73 -11.30 0.91
N ALA A 188 -7.87 -10.73 1.30
CA ALA A 188 -9.07 -11.50 1.61
C ALA A 188 -9.70 -12.14 0.37
N TRP A 189 -9.74 -11.42 -0.77
CA TRP A 189 -10.48 -11.84 -1.97
C TRP A 189 -9.64 -12.63 -2.97
N ASN A 190 -8.45 -12.10 -3.34
CA ASN A 190 -7.65 -12.66 -4.42
C ASN A 190 -6.62 -13.68 -3.92
N VAL A 191 -6.07 -13.47 -2.70
CA VAL A 191 -4.97 -14.30 -2.19
C VAL A 191 -5.51 -15.44 -1.34
N ALA A 192 -6.35 -15.15 -0.35
CA ALA A 192 -6.97 -16.15 0.52
C ALA A 192 -8.21 -16.78 -0.09
N ASP A 193 -8.94 -16.03 -0.93
CA ASP A 193 -10.25 -16.44 -1.49
C ASP A 193 -11.19 -16.93 -0.40
N ILE A 194 -11.40 -16.07 0.61
CA ILE A 194 -12.16 -16.40 1.81
C ILE A 194 -13.54 -16.98 1.44
N SER A 195 -13.85 -18.15 1.97
CA SER A 195 -15.11 -18.85 1.76
C SER A 195 -16.20 -18.34 2.71
N LYS A 196 -17.43 -18.33 2.24
CA LYS A 196 -18.61 -18.01 3.07
C LYS A 196 -18.72 -18.98 4.25
N GLY A 197 -19.00 -18.42 5.42
CA GLY A 197 -19.20 -19.21 6.65
C GLY A 197 -17.90 -19.55 7.40
N SER A 198 -16.73 -19.17 6.87
CA SER A 198 -15.43 -19.47 7.48
C SER A 198 -15.11 -18.62 8.71
N SER A 199 -14.12 -19.07 9.47
CA SER A 199 -13.50 -18.37 10.58
C SER A 199 -12.20 -17.70 10.13
N VAL A 200 -12.01 -16.44 10.51
CA VAL A 200 -10.86 -15.59 10.10
C VAL A 200 -10.24 -14.98 11.35
N VAL A 201 -8.92 -15.02 11.46
CA VAL A 201 -8.19 -14.28 12.49
C VAL A 201 -7.20 -13.29 11.86
N ILE A 202 -7.15 -12.08 12.40
CA ILE A 202 -6.36 -10.96 11.88
C ILE A 202 -5.46 -10.44 12.98
N PHE A 203 -4.16 -10.55 12.81
CA PHE A 203 -3.15 -10.03 13.71
C PHE A 203 -2.74 -8.62 13.26
N GLY A 204 -3.08 -7.63 14.10
CA GLY A 204 -2.87 -6.20 13.83
C GLY A 204 -4.06 -5.53 13.16
N LEU A 205 -4.72 -4.63 13.91
CA LEU A 205 -5.88 -3.86 13.47
C LEU A 205 -5.48 -2.43 13.07
N GLY A 206 -4.51 -2.34 12.16
CA GLY A 206 -4.22 -1.14 11.38
C GLY A 206 -5.05 -1.13 10.10
N THR A 207 -4.79 -0.19 9.19
CA THR A 207 -5.55 -0.06 7.94
C THR A 207 -5.61 -1.37 7.15
N VAL A 208 -4.48 -2.08 7.00
CA VAL A 208 -4.44 -3.35 6.26
C VAL A 208 -5.31 -4.41 6.94
N GLY A 209 -5.16 -4.59 8.27
CA GLY A 209 -5.95 -5.58 8.98
C GLY A 209 -7.45 -5.28 9.00
N LEU A 210 -7.84 -4.01 9.15
CA LEU A 210 -9.25 -3.58 9.05
C LEU A 210 -9.80 -3.79 7.63
N SER A 211 -8.98 -3.61 6.59
CA SER A 211 -9.37 -3.89 5.22
C SER A 211 -9.54 -5.39 4.96
N VAL A 212 -8.70 -6.23 5.56
CA VAL A 212 -8.91 -7.69 5.57
C VAL A 212 -10.23 -8.03 6.24
N ALA A 213 -10.53 -7.41 7.40
CA ALA A 213 -11.80 -7.64 8.10
C ALA A 213 -13.01 -7.25 7.24
N GLN A 214 -12.97 -6.09 6.61
CA GLN A 214 -14.00 -5.66 5.66
C GLN A 214 -14.15 -6.66 4.51
N GLY A 215 -13.03 -7.09 3.91
CA GLY A 215 -13.01 -8.09 2.84
C GLY A 215 -13.60 -9.43 3.26
N ALA A 216 -13.27 -9.90 4.46
CA ALA A 216 -13.81 -11.13 5.06
C ALA A 216 -15.32 -11.02 5.30
N LYS A 217 -15.79 -9.89 5.84
CA LYS A 217 -17.21 -9.59 6.03
C LYS A 217 -17.98 -9.66 4.70
N LEU A 218 -17.46 -9.01 3.66
CA LEU A 218 -18.08 -8.96 2.34
C LEU A 218 -18.10 -10.35 1.66
N ARG A 219 -17.14 -11.22 1.98
CA ARG A 219 -17.13 -12.64 1.55
C ARG A 219 -18.06 -13.53 2.40
N GLY A 220 -18.65 -12.99 3.47
CA GLY A 220 -19.58 -13.73 4.31
C GLY A 220 -18.90 -14.68 5.31
N ALA A 221 -17.70 -14.37 5.78
CA ALA A 221 -17.10 -15.07 6.91
C ALA A 221 -18.04 -15.00 8.13
N SER A 222 -18.19 -16.10 8.86
CA SER A 222 -19.11 -16.20 10.00
C SER A 222 -18.50 -15.66 11.29
N GLN A 223 -17.18 -15.74 11.40
CA GLN A 223 -16.42 -15.27 12.55
C GLN A 223 -15.15 -14.54 12.07
N ILE A 224 -14.97 -13.31 12.55
CA ILE A 224 -13.80 -12.48 12.22
C ILE A 224 -13.18 -11.99 13.52
N ILE A 225 -12.07 -12.59 13.91
CA ILE A 225 -11.36 -12.33 15.16
C ILE A 225 -10.26 -11.32 14.90
N GLY A 226 -10.30 -10.19 15.57
CA GLY A 226 -9.22 -9.19 15.53
C GLY A 226 -8.32 -9.31 16.76
N VAL A 227 -7.01 -9.34 16.53
CA VAL A 227 -5.98 -9.39 17.59
C VAL A 227 -5.15 -8.11 17.53
N ASP A 228 -5.14 -7.32 18.59
CA ASP A 228 -4.28 -6.13 18.71
C ASP A 228 -3.95 -5.87 20.19
N THR A 229 -2.80 -5.29 20.46
CA THR A 229 -2.37 -4.94 21.82
C THR A 229 -2.97 -3.63 22.32
N ASN A 230 -3.49 -2.79 21.42
CA ASN A 230 -4.18 -1.56 21.77
C ASN A 230 -5.70 -1.83 21.93
N PRO A 231 -6.24 -1.75 23.18
CA PRO A 231 -7.64 -2.05 23.45
C PRO A 231 -8.61 -1.04 22.77
N GLU A 232 -8.18 0.20 22.53
CA GLU A 232 -9.02 1.22 21.89
C GLU A 232 -9.43 0.86 20.46
N LYS A 233 -8.66 -0.01 19.79
CA LYS A 233 -8.97 -0.44 18.42
C LYS A 233 -10.14 -1.42 18.34
N GLY A 234 -10.47 -2.10 19.45
CA GLY A 234 -11.51 -3.13 19.47
C GLY A 234 -12.88 -2.61 19.07
N GLU A 235 -13.31 -1.49 19.62
CA GLU A 235 -14.62 -0.90 19.30
C GLU A 235 -14.68 -0.38 17.87
N ASN A 236 -13.64 0.32 17.43
CA ASN A 236 -13.57 0.87 16.07
C ASN A 236 -13.55 -0.24 15.01
N ALA A 237 -12.96 -1.38 15.32
CA ALA A 237 -12.84 -2.51 14.39
C ALA A 237 -14.19 -3.19 14.10
N LYS A 238 -15.19 -3.06 14.97
CA LYS A 238 -16.54 -3.61 14.74
C LYS A 238 -17.18 -3.04 13.47
N ALA A 239 -16.96 -1.77 13.18
CA ALA A 239 -17.48 -1.14 11.96
C ALA A 239 -16.98 -1.84 10.68
N PHE A 240 -15.77 -2.38 10.72
CA PHE A 240 -15.14 -3.09 9.60
C PHE A 240 -15.47 -4.60 9.55
N GLY A 241 -16.22 -5.11 10.53
CA GLY A 241 -16.69 -6.49 10.51
C GLY A 241 -16.06 -7.41 11.56
N ILE A 242 -15.20 -6.91 12.45
CA ILE A 242 -14.67 -7.71 13.56
C ILE A 242 -15.83 -8.15 14.46
N THR A 243 -15.97 -9.46 14.65
CA THR A 243 -16.99 -10.08 15.49
C THR A 243 -16.51 -10.34 16.92
N ALA A 244 -15.18 -10.53 17.10
CA ALA A 244 -14.56 -10.72 18.39
C ALA A 244 -13.20 -10.02 18.42
N PHE A 245 -12.88 -9.31 19.50
CA PHE A 245 -11.59 -8.67 19.70
C PHE A 245 -10.83 -9.36 20.84
N ILE A 246 -9.54 -9.59 20.64
CA ILE A 246 -8.66 -10.18 21.66
C ILE A 246 -7.43 -9.30 21.82
N ASN A 247 -7.20 -8.85 23.05
CA ASN A 247 -5.91 -8.33 23.45
C ASN A 247 -5.06 -9.50 24.00
N PRO A 248 -3.90 -9.82 23.39
CA PRO A 248 -3.09 -10.95 23.84
C PRO A 248 -2.54 -10.78 25.28
N HIS A 249 -2.55 -9.55 25.81
CA HIS A 249 -2.14 -9.30 27.20
C HIS A 249 -3.22 -9.65 28.25
N ASP A 250 -4.46 -9.86 27.84
CA ASP A 250 -5.58 -10.18 28.75
C ASP A 250 -5.65 -11.69 29.07
N SER A 251 -4.86 -12.52 28.38
CA SER A 251 -4.84 -13.99 28.58
C SER A 251 -3.49 -14.47 29.10
N LYS A 252 -3.52 -15.49 29.95
CA LYS A 252 -2.31 -16.24 30.36
C LYS A 252 -1.92 -17.28 29.32
N ASP A 253 -2.88 -17.76 28.52
CA ASP A 253 -2.63 -18.73 27.46
C ASP A 253 -2.01 -18.06 26.24
N PRO A 254 -1.17 -18.79 25.50
CA PRO A 254 -0.67 -18.32 24.22
C PRO A 254 -1.82 -17.98 23.26
N ILE A 255 -1.70 -16.88 22.53
CA ILE A 255 -2.79 -16.34 21.68
C ILE A 255 -3.32 -17.36 20.67
N GLN A 256 -2.45 -18.19 20.09
CA GLN A 256 -2.88 -19.26 19.17
C GLN A 256 -3.75 -20.31 19.85
N GLN A 257 -3.56 -20.57 21.16
CA GLN A 257 -4.42 -21.49 21.90
C GLN A 257 -5.78 -20.84 22.19
N VAL A 258 -5.81 -19.57 22.55
CA VAL A 258 -7.06 -18.82 22.72
C VAL A 258 -7.90 -18.85 21.43
N ILE A 259 -7.25 -18.61 20.27
CA ILE A 259 -7.93 -18.65 18.97
C ILE A 259 -8.47 -20.05 18.67
N LYS A 260 -7.68 -21.11 18.90
CA LYS A 260 -8.14 -22.50 18.70
C LYS A 260 -9.36 -22.84 19.53
N ASN A 261 -9.41 -22.37 20.77
CA ASN A 261 -10.56 -22.60 21.65
C ASN A 261 -11.83 -21.87 21.15
N LEU A 262 -11.65 -20.71 20.48
CA LEU A 262 -12.76 -19.92 19.93
C LEU A 262 -13.24 -20.40 18.55
N THR A 263 -12.44 -21.18 17.84
CA THR A 263 -12.64 -21.55 16.44
C THR A 263 -12.71 -23.08 16.23
N ASP A 264 -13.03 -23.84 17.28
CA ASP A 264 -13.14 -25.30 17.22
C ASP A 264 -11.91 -26.00 16.58
N GLY A 265 -10.72 -25.67 17.11
CA GLY A 265 -9.47 -26.31 16.69
C GLY A 265 -8.55 -25.46 15.80
N GLY A 266 -8.95 -24.27 15.40
CA GLY A 266 -8.17 -23.30 14.64
C GLY A 266 -8.98 -22.58 13.57
N ALA A 267 -8.52 -21.38 13.20
CA ALA A 267 -9.17 -20.59 12.17
C ALA A 267 -8.92 -21.18 10.76
N ASP A 268 -9.88 -21.03 9.85
CA ASP A 268 -9.71 -21.40 8.45
C ASP A 268 -8.65 -20.51 7.77
N TYR A 269 -8.66 -19.21 8.12
CA TYR A 269 -7.75 -18.21 7.57
C TYR A 269 -7.12 -17.37 8.68
N SER A 270 -5.84 -17.10 8.56
CA SER A 270 -5.15 -16.11 9.41
C SER A 270 -4.39 -15.09 8.57
N PHE A 271 -4.32 -13.85 9.06
CA PHE A 271 -3.66 -12.75 8.37
C PHE A 271 -2.66 -12.08 9.33
N GLU A 272 -1.39 -12.01 8.91
CA GLU A 272 -0.37 -11.26 9.62
C GLU A 272 -0.24 -9.85 9.00
N CYS A 273 -0.69 -8.82 9.73
CA CYS A 273 -0.76 -7.43 9.29
C CYS A 273 0.09 -6.48 10.15
N ILE A 274 1.00 -7.01 10.98
CA ILE A 274 1.85 -6.24 11.91
C ILE A 274 3.22 -5.97 11.27
N GLY A 275 3.78 -6.97 10.59
CA GLY A 275 5.16 -7.01 10.12
C GLY A 275 6.11 -7.58 11.17
N ASP A 276 5.67 -8.58 11.91
CA ASP A 276 6.49 -9.34 12.86
C ASP A 276 6.60 -10.80 12.40
N THR A 277 7.81 -11.23 12.06
CA THR A 277 8.05 -12.57 11.53
C THR A 277 7.79 -13.68 12.56
N GLY A 278 7.88 -13.38 13.86
CA GLY A 278 7.44 -14.30 14.93
C GLY A 278 5.93 -14.47 14.94
N MET A 279 5.18 -13.41 14.66
CA MET A 279 3.71 -13.45 14.55
C MET A 279 3.26 -14.24 13.33
N VAL A 280 4.03 -14.32 12.24
CA VAL A 280 3.74 -15.24 11.11
C VAL A 280 3.66 -16.68 11.60
N THR A 281 4.61 -17.12 12.43
CA THR A 281 4.60 -18.46 13.02
C THR A 281 3.39 -18.66 13.95
N THR A 282 3.07 -17.67 14.77
CA THR A 282 1.90 -17.68 15.64
C THR A 282 0.59 -17.77 14.83
N ALA A 283 0.50 -17.01 13.73
CA ALA A 283 -0.65 -17.03 12.82
C ALA A 283 -0.83 -18.41 12.16
N LEU A 284 0.27 -19.04 11.72
CA LEU A 284 0.26 -20.42 11.23
C LEU A 284 -0.25 -21.41 12.28
N GLN A 285 0.18 -21.26 13.53
CA GLN A 285 -0.23 -22.12 14.65
C GLN A 285 -1.70 -21.89 15.05
N ALA A 286 -2.25 -20.70 14.80
CA ALA A 286 -3.63 -20.35 15.09
C ALA A 286 -4.63 -20.94 14.07
N CYS A 287 -4.15 -21.34 12.90
CA CYS A 287 -4.98 -22.01 11.89
C CYS A 287 -5.25 -23.47 12.22
N CYS A 288 -6.35 -24.00 11.66
CA CYS A 288 -6.70 -25.42 11.74
C CYS A 288 -5.75 -26.32 10.95
N ASP A 289 -5.67 -27.58 11.32
CA ASP A 289 -5.04 -28.62 10.53
C ASP A 289 -5.84 -28.90 9.24
N GLY A 290 -5.18 -29.41 8.23
CA GLY A 290 -5.77 -29.87 6.98
C GLY A 290 -5.86 -28.81 5.90
N TRP A 291 -6.42 -27.62 6.18
CA TRP A 291 -6.61 -26.57 5.15
C TRP A 291 -6.29 -25.15 5.61
N GLY A 292 -5.90 -24.95 6.87
CA GLY A 292 -5.63 -23.62 7.42
C GLY A 292 -4.65 -22.82 6.57
N LEU A 293 -5.06 -21.61 6.15
CA LEU A 293 -4.27 -20.73 5.29
C LEU A 293 -3.85 -19.45 6.05
N THR A 294 -2.55 -19.24 6.13
CA THR A 294 -1.98 -17.99 6.64
C THR A 294 -1.52 -17.11 5.48
N VAL A 295 -1.93 -15.83 5.49
CA VAL A 295 -1.48 -14.81 4.55
C VAL A 295 -0.65 -13.76 5.29
N THR A 296 0.57 -13.50 4.81
CA THR A 296 1.46 -12.46 5.36
C THR A 296 1.47 -11.22 4.49
N LEU A 297 1.21 -10.05 5.11
CA LEU A 297 1.15 -8.75 4.48
C LEU A 297 2.05 -7.72 5.18
N GLY A 298 2.33 -7.91 6.47
CA GLY A 298 3.12 -6.97 7.25
C GLY A 298 4.54 -6.83 6.73
N VAL A 299 5.08 -5.61 6.71
CA VAL A 299 6.45 -5.35 6.29
C VAL A 299 7.36 -5.38 7.51
N PRO A 300 8.28 -6.37 7.62
CA PRO A 300 9.11 -6.52 8.80
C PRO A 300 10.16 -5.40 8.91
N LYS A 301 10.35 -4.88 10.12
CA LYS A 301 11.40 -3.89 10.44
C LYS A 301 12.77 -4.54 10.65
N VAL A 302 12.77 -5.69 11.33
CA VAL A 302 13.96 -6.44 11.73
C VAL A 302 13.70 -7.93 11.60
N LYS A 303 14.76 -8.73 11.43
CA LYS A 303 14.66 -10.20 11.30
C LYS A 303 13.70 -10.62 10.18
N PRO A 304 14.07 -10.43 8.90
CA PRO A 304 13.19 -10.71 7.75
C PRO A 304 12.95 -12.20 7.51
N GLU A 305 13.41 -13.08 8.39
CA GLU A 305 13.33 -14.54 8.28
C GLU A 305 12.17 -15.08 9.08
N VAL A 306 11.43 -16.02 8.51
CA VAL A 306 10.35 -16.75 9.17
C VAL A 306 10.85 -18.16 9.49
N THR A 307 10.71 -18.56 10.76
CA THR A 307 11.04 -19.93 11.21
C THR A 307 9.79 -20.61 11.73
N ALA A 308 9.45 -21.77 11.18
CA ALA A 308 8.32 -22.56 11.61
C ALA A 308 8.70 -24.03 11.76
N HIS A 309 8.08 -24.73 12.72
CA HIS A 309 8.28 -26.17 12.87
C HIS A 309 7.73 -26.91 11.64
N TYR A 310 8.52 -27.76 11.03
CA TYR A 310 8.17 -28.45 9.79
C TYR A 310 6.82 -29.21 9.86
N GLY A 311 6.52 -29.79 11.03
CA GLY A 311 5.25 -30.48 11.27
C GLY A 311 3.99 -29.66 11.01
N ILE A 312 4.08 -28.32 11.11
CA ILE A 312 2.96 -27.43 10.80
C ILE A 312 2.51 -27.57 9.34
N PHE A 313 3.48 -27.70 8.44
CA PHE A 313 3.20 -27.87 7.00
C PHE A 313 2.79 -29.31 6.68
N LEU A 314 3.31 -30.31 7.39
CA LEU A 314 2.90 -31.71 7.21
C LEU A 314 1.42 -31.94 7.59
N THR A 315 0.89 -31.13 8.51
CA THR A 315 -0.53 -31.19 8.88
C THR A 315 -1.44 -30.38 7.95
N GLY A 316 -0.94 -29.94 6.79
CA GLY A 316 -1.73 -29.35 5.70
C GLY A 316 -1.89 -27.82 5.74
N ARG A 317 -1.30 -27.14 6.72
CA ARG A 317 -1.34 -25.67 6.76
C ARG A 317 -0.51 -25.06 5.63
N THR A 318 -0.99 -23.93 5.11
CA THR A 318 -0.35 -23.20 3.99
C THR A 318 0.05 -21.80 4.42
N LEU A 319 1.22 -21.33 3.97
CA LEU A 319 1.66 -19.95 4.07
C LEU A 319 1.70 -19.31 2.68
N LYS A 320 1.03 -18.17 2.50
CA LYS A 320 1.08 -17.36 1.27
C LYS A 320 1.56 -15.94 1.58
N GLY A 321 2.40 -15.39 0.70
CA GLY A 321 2.71 -13.96 0.69
C GLY A 321 1.65 -13.18 -0.09
N SER A 322 1.45 -11.93 0.31
CA SER A 322 0.54 -11.00 -0.37
C SER A 322 1.20 -9.63 -0.51
N LEU A 323 1.58 -9.25 -1.71
CA LEU A 323 1.96 -7.89 -2.03
C LEU A 323 0.79 -7.22 -2.75
N PHE A 324 0.34 -6.07 -2.23
CA PHE A 324 -0.77 -5.31 -2.79
C PHE A 324 -2.06 -6.12 -2.98
N GLY A 325 -2.31 -7.12 -2.12
CA GLY A 325 -3.52 -7.95 -2.19
C GLY A 325 -3.70 -8.76 -3.47
N GLY A 326 -2.63 -8.99 -4.23
CA GLY A 326 -2.73 -9.70 -5.50
C GLY A 326 -3.34 -8.90 -6.65
N TRP A 327 -3.68 -7.61 -6.44
CA TRP A 327 -4.24 -6.76 -7.50
C TRP A 327 -3.22 -6.49 -8.61
N LYS A 328 -3.65 -6.57 -9.85
CA LYS A 328 -2.98 -5.99 -11.01
C LYS A 328 -3.43 -4.53 -11.14
N PRO A 329 -2.55 -3.55 -10.86
CA PRO A 329 -3.01 -2.18 -10.61
C PRO A 329 -3.84 -1.58 -11.74
N LYS A 330 -3.34 -1.63 -12.98
CA LYS A 330 -4.02 -1.02 -14.12
C LYS A 330 -5.29 -1.77 -14.51
N SER A 331 -5.25 -3.11 -14.40
CA SER A 331 -6.37 -3.96 -14.80
C SER A 331 -7.51 -3.97 -13.78
N ASP A 332 -7.18 -3.97 -12.48
CA ASP A 332 -8.16 -4.29 -11.44
C ASP A 332 -8.61 -3.08 -10.62
N LEU A 333 -7.74 -2.09 -10.36
CA LEU A 333 -8.08 -0.96 -9.48
C LEU A 333 -9.24 -0.10 -9.99
N PRO A 334 -9.47 0.09 -11.30
CA PRO A 334 -10.68 0.79 -11.74
C PRO A 334 -11.97 0.19 -11.17
N SER A 335 -12.05 -1.15 -11.08
CA SER A 335 -13.21 -1.82 -10.49
C SER A 335 -13.35 -1.54 -8.98
N LEU A 336 -12.23 -1.44 -8.27
CA LEU A 336 -12.22 -1.12 -6.84
C LEU A 336 -12.66 0.34 -6.59
N VAL A 337 -12.26 1.27 -7.45
CA VAL A 337 -12.74 2.66 -7.43
C VAL A 337 -14.24 2.72 -7.71
N ASP A 338 -14.74 1.91 -8.65
CA ASP A 338 -16.17 1.80 -8.94
C ASP A 338 -16.97 1.25 -7.74
N MET A 339 -16.44 0.24 -7.05
CA MET A 339 -17.05 -0.30 -5.82
C MET A 339 -17.14 0.78 -4.72
N TYR A 340 -16.09 1.59 -4.56
CA TYR A 340 -16.12 2.73 -3.65
C TYR A 340 -17.22 3.73 -4.04
N THR A 341 -17.28 4.10 -5.31
CA THR A 341 -18.29 5.06 -5.84
C THR A 341 -19.72 4.56 -5.61
N LYS A 342 -19.93 3.24 -5.72
CA LYS A 342 -21.21 2.57 -5.44
C LYS A 342 -21.47 2.33 -3.96
N LYS A 343 -20.53 2.72 -3.06
CA LYS A 343 -20.60 2.48 -1.62
C LYS A 343 -20.65 0.99 -1.23
N GLU A 344 -20.07 0.13 -2.05
CA GLU A 344 -19.95 -1.30 -1.79
C GLU A 344 -18.76 -1.60 -0.84
N ILE A 345 -17.80 -0.69 -0.77
CA ILE A 345 -16.66 -0.74 0.16
C ILE A 345 -16.52 0.58 0.93
N GLN A 346 -16.05 0.48 2.16
CA GLN A 346 -15.70 1.61 3.01
C GLN A 346 -14.26 2.05 2.70
N VAL A 347 -14.05 3.35 2.55
CA VAL A 347 -12.74 3.98 2.38
C VAL A 347 -12.60 5.20 3.28
N ASP A 348 -13.66 5.99 3.42
CA ASP A 348 -13.67 7.23 4.20
C ASP A 348 -13.33 7.00 5.67
N GLU A 349 -13.80 5.87 6.21
CA GLU A 349 -13.66 5.50 7.62
C GLU A 349 -12.21 5.22 8.05
N TYR A 350 -11.30 5.02 7.11
CA TYR A 350 -9.87 4.90 7.38
C TYR A 350 -9.18 6.24 7.58
N ILE A 351 -9.77 7.36 7.11
CA ILE A 351 -9.17 8.68 7.18
C ILE A 351 -9.47 9.28 8.56
N THR A 352 -8.49 9.24 9.43
CA THR A 352 -8.62 9.82 10.78
C THR A 352 -8.17 11.27 10.84
N HIS A 353 -7.29 11.70 9.95
CA HIS A 353 -6.73 13.05 9.92
C HIS A 353 -6.58 13.55 8.48
N ASN A 354 -6.87 14.84 8.31
CA ASN A 354 -6.56 15.61 7.11
C ASN A 354 -5.60 16.74 7.51
N LEU A 355 -4.45 16.82 6.88
CA LEU A 355 -3.40 17.78 7.23
C LEU A 355 -2.90 18.52 5.98
N PRO A 356 -2.50 19.79 6.11
CA PRO A 356 -1.81 20.48 5.03
C PRO A 356 -0.39 19.91 4.86
N PHE A 357 0.21 20.12 3.71
CA PHE A 357 1.54 19.60 3.37
C PHE A 357 2.62 20.03 4.37
N GLU A 358 2.51 21.25 4.89
CA GLU A 358 3.42 21.82 5.88
C GLU A 358 3.45 21.00 7.19
N ASP A 359 2.37 20.30 7.49
CA ASP A 359 2.22 19.46 8.70
C ASP A 359 2.68 18.00 8.50
N VAL A 360 3.43 17.69 7.44
CA VAL A 360 3.87 16.32 7.13
C VAL A 360 4.55 15.62 8.31
N ASN A 361 5.39 16.33 9.07
CA ASN A 361 6.05 15.77 10.26
C ASN A 361 5.06 15.44 11.38
N LYS A 362 3.97 16.18 11.51
CA LYS A 362 2.89 15.89 12.44
C LYS A 362 2.20 14.58 12.08
N ALA A 363 1.96 14.33 10.77
CA ALA A 363 1.42 13.05 10.30
C ALA A 363 2.32 11.88 10.70
N PHE A 364 3.65 12.02 10.52
CA PHE A 364 4.64 11.01 10.93
C PHE A 364 4.56 10.71 12.44
N ASN A 365 4.46 11.74 13.27
CA ASN A 365 4.35 11.58 14.72
C ASN A 365 3.04 10.87 15.12
N LEU A 366 1.91 11.29 14.58
CA LEU A 366 0.61 10.65 14.84
C LEU A 366 0.62 9.16 14.49
N MET A 367 1.24 8.80 13.36
CA MET A 367 1.36 7.40 12.95
C MET A 367 2.29 6.58 13.85
N ARG A 368 3.43 7.16 14.27
CA ARG A 368 4.37 6.50 15.22
C ARG A 368 3.72 6.25 16.58
N GLU A 369 2.92 7.19 17.05
CA GLU A 369 2.18 7.10 18.31
C GLU A 369 0.94 6.20 18.23
N GLY A 370 0.62 5.66 17.05
CA GLY A 370 -0.56 4.81 16.83
C GLY A 370 -1.89 5.57 16.91
N LYS A 371 -1.88 6.91 16.81
CA LYS A 371 -3.04 7.79 16.93
C LYS A 371 -3.79 8.02 15.62
N CYS A 372 -3.38 7.38 14.52
CA CYS A 372 -4.09 7.47 13.26
C CYS A 372 -4.11 6.13 12.51
N LEU A 373 -5.16 5.89 11.74
CA LEU A 373 -5.19 4.85 10.72
C LEU A 373 -4.56 5.37 9.44
N ARG A 374 -5.07 6.51 8.93
CA ARG A 374 -4.48 7.25 7.80
C ARG A 374 -4.55 8.75 8.04
N CYS A 375 -3.44 9.41 7.74
CA CYS A 375 -3.36 10.86 7.58
C CYS A 375 -3.33 11.16 6.08
N VAL A 376 -4.32 11.87 5.57
CA VAL A 376 -4.30 12.41 4.21
C VAL A 376 -3.65 13.79 4.27
N ILE A 377 -2.62 13.97 3.47
CA ILE A 377 -1.83 15.20 3.36
C ILE A 377 -2.23 15.89 2.05
N HIS A 378 -2.73 17.11 2.17
CA HIS A 378 -3.21 17.90 1.04
C HIS A 378 -2.12 18.85 0.56
N MET A 379 -1.82 18.80 -0.73
CA MET A 379 -0.93 19.78 -1.36
C MET A 379 -1.63 21.14 -1.44
N ALA A 380 -0.87 22.22 -1.48
CA ALA A 380 -1.42 23.55 -1.69
C ALA A 380 -2.18 23.62 -3.03
N LYS A 381 -3.32 24.32 -3.03
CA LYS A 381 -4.17 24.48 -4.22
C LYS A 381 -3.49 25.33 -5.29
#